data_a1553a7ac193cf072876c6ba08dd75a3
#
_entry.id   a1553a7ac193cf072876c6ba08dd75a3
#
_cell.length_a   1.000
_cell.length_b   1.000
_cell.length_c   1.000
_cell.angle_alpha   90.00
_cell.angle_beta   90.00
_cell.angle_gamma   90.00
#
_symmetry.space_group_name_H-M   'P 1'
#
loop_
_entity.id
_entity.type
_entity.pdbx_description
1 polymer ?
#
loop_
_entity_poly.entity_id
_entity_poly.type
_entity_poly.pdbx_seq_one_letter_code
_entity_poly.pdbx_strand_id
1 'polypeptide(L)'
;TVVPHMRGGEKAVILRKYQDELGKIMRGKLIPGATIGLHVHETSSEVIYILSGTGKVLYEGEYEPLTPGACHYCPKGKGHSLINDSDADLEFLAIIPEQ
;
A
#
# COMPACT_ATOMS: atom_id res chain seq x y z
N THR A 1 6.59 8.32 10.78
CA THR A 1 6.51 7.14 11.64
C THR A 1 6.98 5.90 10.89
N VAL A 2 7.84 5.12 11.52
CA VAL A 2 8.32 3.85 10.96
C VAL A 2 7.46 2.73 11.54
N VAL A 3 6.90 1.90 10.64
CA VAL A 3 6.05 0.77 11.04
C VAL A 3 6.71 -0.51 10.55
N PRO A 4 7.36 -1.28 11.43
CA PRO A 4 7.97 -2.55 11.02
C PRO A 4 6.88 -3.60 10.81
N HIS A 5 7.08 -4.45 9.81
CA HIS A 5 6.23 -5.62 9.52
C HIS A 5 4.75 -5.26 9.42
N MET A 6 4.41 -4.17 8.73
CA MET A 6 3.03 -3.73 8.58
C MET A 6 2.18 -4.84 7.94
N ARG A 7 1.06 -5.19 8.60
CA ARG A 7 0.18 -6.29 8.19
C ARG A 7 0.91 -7.62 8.01
N GLY A 8 1.97 -7.86 8.81
CA GLY A 8 2.78 -9.07 8.69
C GLY A 8 3.75 -9.08 7.53
N GLY A 9 3.97 -7.93 6.89
CA GLY A 9 4.89 -7.83 5.76
C GLY A 9 6.35 -7.81 6.16
N GLU A 10 7.21 -7.76 5.15
CA GLU A 10 8.66 -7.75 5.33
C GLU A 10 9.18 -6.34 5.53
N LYS A 11 10.20 -6.20 6.38
CA LYS A 11 10.91 -4.96 6.71
C LYS A 11 9.95 -3.90 7.24
N ALA A 12 10.14 -2.64 6.88
CA ALA A 12 9.39 -1.54 7.45
C ALA A 12 8.84 -0.61 6.40
N VAL A 13 7.73 0.04 6.73
CA VAL A 13 7.16 1.13 5.95
C VAL A 13 7.26 2.41 6.78
N ILE A 14 7.55 3.53 6.11
CA ILE A 14 7.58 4.85 6.72
C ILE A 14 6.30 5.56 6.31
N LEU A 15 5.48 5.95 7.31
CA LEU A 15 4.14 6.47 7.06
C LEU A 15 3.97 7.87 7.63
N ARG A 16 3.23 8.69 6.89
CA ARG A 16 2.54 9.88 7.38
C ARG A 16 1.06 9.66 7.16
N LYS A 17 0.27 9.70 8.23
CA LYS A 17 -1.14 9.34 8.19
C LYS A 17 -2.03 10.45 8.72
N TYR A 18 -3.14 10.69 8.01
CA TYR A 18 -4.24 11.54 8.45
C TYR A 18 -5.48 10.67 8.52
N GLN A 19 -6.21 10.72 9.62
CA GLN A 19 -7.37 9.86 9.81
C GLN A 19 -8.48 10.60 10.53
N ASP A 20 -9.71 10.39 10.07
CA ASP A 20 -10.92 10.82 10.75
C ASP A 20 -11.99 9.73 10.60
N GLU A 21 -13.24 10.05 10.96
CA GLU A 21 -14.33 9.07 10.91
C GLU A 21 -14.76 8.66 9.50
N LEU A 22 -14.37 9.44 8.48
CA LEU A 22 -14.72 9.17 7.08
C LEU A 22 -13.67 8.32 6.37
N GLY A 23 -12.49 8.18 6.95
CA GLY A 23 -11.42 7.39 6.37
C GLY A 23 -10.05 7.91 6.72
N LYS A 24 -9.07 7.48 5.94
CA LYS A 24 -7.68 7.91 6.17
C LYS A 24 -6.95 8.12 4.86
N ILE A 25 -5.93 8.96 4.93
CA ILE A 25 -4.99 9.22 3.84
C ILE A 25 -3.60 8.96 4.39
N MET A 26 -2.82 8.16 3.67
CA MET A 26 -1.45 7.85 4.07
C MET A 26 -0.49 8.15 2.93
N ARG A 27 0.61 8.84 3.26
CA ARG A 27 1.75 8.89 2.38
C ARG A 27 2.79 7.92 2.93
N GLY A 28 3.18 6.95 2.13
CA GLY A 28 4.06 5.89 2.57
C GLY A 28 5.30 5.74 1.72
N LYS A 29 6.31 5.12 2.33
CA LYS A 29 7.55 4.77 1.66
C LYS A 29 7.93 3.35 2.09
N LEU A 30 8.02 2.45 1.12
CA LEU A 30 8.57 1.12 1.32
C LEU A 30 10.04 1.12 0.91
N ILE A 31 10.91 0.77 1.85
CA ILE A 31 12.33 0.60 1.55
C ILE A 31 12.53 -0.65 0.67
N PRO A 32 13.69 -0.78 0.00
CA PRO A 32 13.92 -1.95 -0.87
C PRO A 32 13.68 -3.27 -0.14
N GLY A 33 12.89 -4.14 -0.76
CA GLY A 33 12.52 -5.44 -0.22
C GLY A 33 11.41 -5.43 0.81
N ALA A 34 10.87 -4.26 1.18
CA ALA A 34 9.79 -4.17 2.14
C ALA A 34 8.45 -4.50 1.51
N THR A 35 7.54 -5.05 2.31
CA THR A 35 6.17 -5.35 1.88
C THR A 35 5.18 -4.95 2.96
N ILE A 36 3.96 -4.60 2.54
CA ILE A 36 2.80 -4.57 3.40
C ILE A 36 2.12 -5.92 3.21
N GLY A 37 1.97 -6.70 4.29
CA GLY A 37 1.46 -8.06 4.20
C GLY A 37 0.04 -8.12 3.62
N LEU A 38 -0.33 -9.27 3.10
CA LEU A 38 -1.67 -9.49 2.53
C LEU A 38 -2.73 -9.23 3.59
N HIS A 39 -3.69 -8.38 3.28
CA HIS A 39 -4.77 -8.03 4.20
C HIS A 39 -6.04 -7.71 3.42
N VAL A 40 -7.18 -7.89 4.08
CA VAL A 40 -8.49 -7.63 3.49
C VAL A 40 -9.08 -6.38 4.13
N HIS A 41 -9.61 -5.49 3.28
CA HIS A 41 -10.36 -4.31 3.75
C HIS A 41 -11.83 -4.68 3.91
N GLU A 42 -12.27 -4.89 5.15
CA GLU A 42 -13.63 -5.36 5.43
C GLU A 42 -14.65 -4.22 5.47
N THR A 43 -14.22 -3.02 5.88
CA THR A 43 -15.11 -1.87 6.08
C THR A 43 -14.75 -0.66 5.22
N SER A 44 -13.75 -0.81 4.35
CA SER A 44 -13.25 0.29 3.54
C SER A 44 -12.77 -0.20 2.19
N SER A 45 -12.55 0.71 1.26
CA SER A 45 -11.80 0.46 0.05
C SER A 45 -10.46 1.17 0.13
N GLU A 46 -9.58 0.93 -0.82
CA GLU A 46 -8.28 1.61 -0.84
C GLU A 46 -7.87 1.93 -2.26
N VAL A 47 -7.40 3.17 -2.46
CA VAL A 47 -6.75 3.59 -3.70
C VAL A 47 -5.28 3.84 -3.37
N ILE A 48 -4.38 3.22 -4.13
CA ILE A 48 -2.94 3.44 -4.00
C ILE A 48 -2.43 4.10 -5.29
N TYR A 49 -1.81 5.27 -5.14
CA TYR A 49 -1.21 6.00 -6.25
C TYR A 49 0.30 6.03 -6.05
N ILE A 50 1.06 5.63 -7.06
CA ILE A 50 2.52 5.55 -6.99
C ILE A 50 3.11 6.90 -7.34
N LEU A 51 3.85 7.49 -6.39
CA LEU A 51 4.51 8.78 -6.55
C LEU A 51 5.89 8.63 -7.18
N SER A 52 6.68 7.67 -6.72
CA SER A 52 8.03 7.40 -7.25
C SER A 52 8.44 5.97 -6.95
N GLY A 53 9.41 5.48 -7.71
CA GLY A 53 9.89 4.11 -7.57
C GLY A 53 9.02 3.10 -8.31
N THR A 54 9.38 1.83 -8.21
CA THR A 54 8.66 0.74 -8.86
C THR A 54 8.43 -0.40 -7.86
N GLY A 55 7.45 -1.22 -8.14
CA GLY A 55 7.14 -2.37 -7.31
C GLY A 55 6.02 -3.17 -7.94
N LYS A 56 5.27 -3.87 -7.11
CA LYS A 56 4.11 -4.63 -7.56
C LYS A 56 3.10 -4.75 -6.43
N VAL A 57 1.88 -5.09 -6.79
CA VAL A 57 0.81 -5.39 -5.84
C VAL A 57 0.26 -6.78 -6.16
N LEU A 58 0.11 -7.60 -5.13
CA LEU A 58 -0.59 -8.88 -5.24
C LEU A 58 -2.07 -8.62 -5.01
N TYR A 59 -2.90 -8.93 -5.99
CA TYR A 59 -4.33 -8.72 -5.94
C TYR A 59 -5.05 -9.83 -6.70
N GLU A 60 -6.02 -10.45 -6.05
CA GLU A 60 -6.81 -11.56 -6.63
C GLU A 60 -5.92 -12.68 -7.20
N GLY A 61 -4.84 -13.01 -6.48
CA GLY A 61 -3.92 -14.08 -6.88
C GLY A 61 -2.95 -13.71 -8.00
N GLU A 62 -2.95 -12.48 -8.46
CA GLU A 62 -2.08 -12.03 -9.55
C GLU A 62 -1.26 -10.81 -9.12
N TYR A 63 -0.07 -10.66 -9.71
CA TYR A 63 0.79 -9.51 -9.48
C TYR A 63 0.56 -8.47 -10.57
N GLU A 64 0.33 -7.23 -10.13
CA GLU A 64 0.22 -6.08 -11.03
C GLU A 64 1.48 -5.21 -10.86
N PRO A 65 2.19 -4.89 -11.95
CA PRO A 65 3.36 -4.03 -11.83
C PRO A 65 2.95 -2.60 -11.50
N LEU A 66 3.78 -1.93 -10.67
CA LEU A 66 3.57 -0.55 -10.26
C LEU A 66 4.74 0.31 -10.72
N THR A 67 4.41 1.41 -11.39
CA THR A 67 5.36 2.43 -11.85
C THR A 67 4.83 3.80 -11.46
N PRO A 68 5.66 4.87 -11.51
CA PRO A 68 5.16 6.21 -11.17
C PRO A 68 3.93 6.58 -11.99
N GLY A 69 2.90 7.07 -11.31
CA GLY A 69 1.62 7.38 -11.92
C GLY A 69 0.62 6.23 -11.96
N ALA A 70 1.03 5.01 -11.60
CA ALA A 70 0.11 3.88 -11.54
C ALA A 70 -0.88 4.06 -10.37
N CYS A 71 -2.09 3.62 -10.58
CA CYS A 71 -3.17 3.71 -9.60
C CYS A 71 -3.79 2.33 -9.42
N HIS A 72 -3.77 1.83 -8.19
CA HIS A 72 -4.36 0.54 -7.83
C HIS A 72 -5.57 0.74 -6.96
N TYR A 73 -6.67 0.08 -7.27
CA TYR A 73 -7.89 0.13 -6.49
C TYR A 73 -8.19 -1.24 -5.89
N CYS A 74 -8.39 -1.26 -4.56
CA CYS A 74 -8.81 -2.45 -3.83
C CYS A 74 -10.21 -2.21 -3.25
N PRO A 75 -11.26 -2.81 -3.82
CA PRO A 75 -12.63 -2.62 -3.32
C PRO A 75 -12.80 -3.19 -1.91
N LYS A 76 -13.85 -2.72 -1.23
CA LYS A 76 -14.25 -3.29 0.05
C LYS A 76 -14.49 -4.79 -0.10
N GLY A 77 -13.99 -5.57 0.84
CA GLY A 77 -14.10 -7.03 0.85
C GLY A 77 -13.00 -7.77 0.11
N LYS A 78 -12.09 -7.04 -0.54
CA LYS A 78 -10.96 -7.64 -1.26
C LYS A 78 -9.66 -7.44 -0.50
N GLY A 79 -8.69 -8.29 -0.80
CA GLY A 79 -7.37 -8.25 -0.17
C GLY A 79 -6.27 -7.92 -1.16
N HIS A 80 -5.20 -7.33 -0.66
CA HIS A 80 -4.02 -7.03 -1.47
C HIS A 80 -2.76 -6.97 -0.60
N SER A 81 -1.60 -6.99 -1.28
CA SER A 81 -0.30 -6.81 -0.64
C SER A 81 0.58 -5.97 -1.53
N LEU A 82 1.09 -4.86 -0.99
CA LEU A 82 1.98 -3.94 -1.71
C LEU A 82 3.43 -4.39 -1.48
N ILE A 83 4.20 -4.51 -2.55
CA ILE A 83 5.54 -5.11 -2.52
C ILE A 83 6.53 -4.20 -3.24
N ASN A 84 7.61 -3.85 -2.55
CA ASN A 84 8.76 -3.20 -3.18
C ASN A 84 9.82 -4.25 -3.48
N ASP A 85 9.83 -4.76 -4.70
CA ASP A 85 10.79 -5.74 -5.18
C ASP A 85 11.98 -5.10 -5.92
N SER A 86 12.14 -3.77 -5.78
CA SER A 86 13.22 -3.03 -6.43
C SER A 86 14.35 -2.71 -5.45
N ASP A 87 15.40 -2.06 -5.95
CA ASP A 87 16.55 -1.64 -5.16
C ASP A 87 16.49 -0.16 -4.76
N ALA A 88 15.35 0.48 -4.94
CA ALA A 88 15.10 1.88 -4.55
C ALA A 88 13.80 1.98 -3.76
N ASP A 89 13.58 3.11 -3.10
CA ASP A 89 12.36 3.33 -2.32
C ASP A 89 11.13 3.41 -3.23
N LEU A 90 10.03 2.82 -2.78
CA LEU A 90 8.71 2.92 -3.41
C LEU A 90 7.87 3.89 -2.59
N GLU A 91 7.55 5.05 -3.15
CA GLU A 91 6.72 6.06 -2.49
C GLU A 91 5.32 6.07 -3.08
N PHE A 92 4.33 6.11 -2.20
CA PHE A 92 2.94 6.01 -2.60
C PHE A 92 2.03 6.87 -1.75
N LEU A 93 0.86 7.17 -2.28
CA LEU A 93 -0.25 7.78 -1.58
C LEU A 93 -1.38 6.76 -1.51
N ALA A 94 -1.88 6.48 -0.31
CA ALA A 94 -3.01 5.58 -0.11
C ALA A 94 -4.18 6.37 0.45
N ILE A 95 -5.35 6.17 -0.14
CA ILE A 95 -6.60 6.80 0.26
C ILE A 95 -7.58 5.69 0.63
N ILE A 96 -8.03 5.67 1.88
CA ILE A 96 -8.84 4.59 2.43
C ILE A 96 -10.13 5.17 3.01
N PRO A 97 -11.17 5.39 2.18
CA PRO A 97 -12.47 5.84 2.68
C PRO A 97 -13.20 4.72 3.40
N GLU A 98 -13.84 5.05 4.51
CA GLU A 98 -14.73 4.12 5.20
C GLU A 98 -16.05 3.98 4.45
N GLN A 99 -16.57 2.75 4.40
CA GLN A 99 -17.79 2.47 3.65
C GLN A 99 -18.77 1.60 4.44
#